data_bb67cca5addc2e296a102a091de4f051
#
_entry.id   bb67cca5addc2e296a102a091de4f051
#
_cell.length_a   1.000
_cell.length_b   1.000
_cell.length_c   1.000
_cell.angle_alpha   90.00
_cell.angle_beta   90.00
_cell.angle_gamma   90.00
#
_symmetry.space_group_name_H-M   'P 1'
#
loop_
_entity.id
_entity.type
_entity.pdbx_description
1 polymer ?
#
loop_
_entity_poly.entity_id
_entity_poly.type
_entity_poly.pdbx_seq_one_letter_code
_entity_poly.pdbx_strand_id
1 'polypeptide(L)'
;MAGAVRGVVLVGHGGIAKDCPAELVSKLKRLEVQRRAAGIPPSVEEQELDARIRRWPRTAATDPYRAGLEAVGAALRPLLNGALFALAYNEFCAPTVEQSIEDLIGRGAAEIIVATTMLTPGGAHSEIEIPEILHSMRKKHPNVAIEYAWPFAPSVIAEILHKQVRRFTGE
;
A
#
# COMPACT_ATOMS: atom_id res chain seq x y z
N MET A 1 -20.80 -7.58 -24.72
CA MET A 1 -19.32 -7.53 -24.48
C MET A 1 -19.11 -7.62 -22.97
N ALA A 2 -18.37 -8.61 -22.48
CA ALA A 2 -17.98 -8.65 -21.07
C ALA A 2 -17.14 -7.39 -20.78
N GLY A 3 -17.54 -6.61 -19.78
CA GLY A 3 -16.77 -5.43 -19.36
C GLY A 3 -15.35 -5.82 -18.93
N ALA A 4 -14.40 -4.91 -19.05
CA ALA A 4 -13.03 -5.12 -18.57
C ALA A 4 -13.06 -5.49 -17.08
N VAL A 5 -12.30 -6.54 -16.71
CA VAL A 5 -12.19 -6.94 -15.30
C VAL A 5 -11.43 -5.84 -14.54
N ARG A 6 -12.09 -5.28 -13.53
CA ARG A 6 -11.51 -4.22 -12.69
C ARG A 6 -10.86 -4.82 -11.44
N GLY A 7 -9.68 -4.31 -11.10
CA GLY A 7 -9.00 -4.56 -9.85
C GLY A 7 -8.92 -3.31 -8.97
N VAL A 8 -8.89 -3.49 -7.67
CA VAL A 8 -8.64 -2.40 -6.70
C VAL A 8 -7.53 -2.84 -5.76
N VAL A 9 -6.51 -2.00 -5.61
CA VAL A 9 -5.44 -2.16 -4.62
C VAL A 9 -5.64 -1.13 -3.52
N LEU A 10 -5.78 -1.57 -2.27
CA LEU A 10 -5.76 -0.67 -1.11
C LEU A 10 -4.37 -0.70 -0.49
N VAL A 11 -3.68 0.44 -0.53
CA VAL A 11 -2.32 0.62 -0.02
C VAL A 11 -2.35 1.20 1.39
N GLY A 12 -1.76 0.47 2.34
CA GLY A 12 -1.42 1.02 3.66
C GLY A 12 0.06 1.39 3.76
N HIS A 13 0.41 2.15 4.79
CA HIS A 13 1.81 2.48 5.07
C HIS A 13 2.66 1.20 5.26
N GLY A 14 2.17 0.29 6.07
CA GLY A 14 2.92 -0.86 6.55
C GLY A 14 3.56 -0.60 7.92
N GLY A 15 3.83 -1.67 8.64
CA GLY A 15 4.42 -1.61 9.96
C GLY A 15 5.52 -2.66 10.14
N ILE A 16 6.43 -2.41 11.06
CA ILE A 16 7.42 -3.39 11.50
C ILE A 16 6.76 -4.31 12.52
N ALA A 17 6.87 -5.63 12.33
CA ALA A 17 6.38 -6.57 13.33
C ALA A 17 7.12 -6.38 14.66
N LYS A 18 6.40 -6.40 15.79
CA LYS A 18 6.96 -6.12 17.12
C LYS A 18 8.07 -7.09 17.54
N ASP A 19 8.04 -8.29 17.00
CA ASP A 19 9.02 -9.37 17.25
C ASP A 19 10.11 -9.45 16.16
N CYS A 20 10.11 -8.54 15.20
CA CYS A 20 11.21 -8.42 14.23
C CYS A 20 12.46 -7.87 14.93
N PRO A 21 13.63 -8.53 14.80
CA PRO A 21 14.86 -8.06 15.45
C PRO A 21 15.22 -6.63 15.08
N ALA A 22 15.42 -5.79 16.10
CA ALA A 22 15.69 -4.36 15.93
C ALA A 22 16.97 -4.11 15.11
N GLU A 23 17.95 -5.02 15.18
CA GLU A 23 19.21 -4.94 14.44
C GLU A 23 18.98 -5.00 12.92
N LEU A 24 18.05 -5.85 12.45
CA LEU A 24 17.71 -5.95 11.03
C LEU A 24 17.11 -4.65 10.54
N VAL A 25 16.17 -4.10 11.30
CA VAL A 25 15.48 -2.84 10.97
C VAL A 25 16.45 -1.66 10.98
N SER A 26 17.31 -1.57 12.00
CA SER A 26 18.31 -0.52 12.12
C SER A 26 19.34 -0.58 10.99
N LYS A 27 19.72 -1.80 10.58
CA LYS A 27 20.64 -2.02 9.46
C LYS A 27 20.01 -1.58 8.16
N LEU A 28 18.74 -1.97 7.87
CA LEU A 28 18.02 -1.55 6.68
C LEU A 28 17.94 -0.02 6.60
N LYS A 29 17.45 0.64 7.64
CA LYS A 29 17.32 2.10 7.68
C LYS A 29 18.64 2.82 7.44
N ARG A 30 19.74 2.31 7.97
CA ARG A 30 21.08 2.89 7.73
C ARG A 30 21.47 2.76 6.25
N LEU A 31 21.25 1.61 5.62
CA LEU A 31 21.54 1.39 4.19
C LEU A 31 20.71 2.32 3.31
N GLU A 32 19.42 2.46 3.61
CA GLU A 32 18.49 3.37 2.89
C GLU A 32 18.96 4.83 2.99
N VAL A 33 19.34 5.30 4.17
CA VAL A 33 19.84 6.67 4.37
C VAL A 33 21.12 6.89 3.57
N GLN A 34 22.08 5.96 3.63
CA GLN A 34 23.34 6.03 2.88
C GLN A 34 23.08 6.04 1.36
N ARG A 35 22.20 5.18 0.88
CA ARG A 35 21.79 5.10 -0.52
C ARG A 35 21.16 6.41 -1.00
N ARG A 36 20.19 6.93 -0.25
CA ARG A 36 19.49 8.19 -0.60
C ARG A 36 20.49 9.36 -0.65
N ALA A 37 21.42 9.44 0.31
CA ALA A 37 22.47 10.47 0.32
C ALA A 37 23.44 10.37 -0.86
N ALA A 38 23.72 9.15 -1.32
CA ALA A 38 24.60 8.90 -2.46
C ALA A 38 23.89 8.97 -3.83
N GLY A 39 22.56 8.99 -3.88
CA GLY A 39 21.77 9.00 -5.12
C GLY A 39 21.95 7.73 -5.96
N ILE A 40 22.21 6.58 -5.34
CA ILE A 40 22.47 5.30 -6.02
C ILE A 40 21.30 4.32 -5.85
N PRO A 41 21.16 3.29 -6.70
CA PRO A 41 20.14 2.26 -6.54
C PRO A 41 20.38 1.40 -5.28
N PRO A 42 19.34 0.68 -4.78
CA PRO A 42 19.48 -0.22 -3.63
C PRO A 42 20.54 -1.31 -3.87
N SER A 43 21.38 -1.56 -2.88
CA SER A 43 22.33 -2.67 -2.91
C SER A 43 21.61 -4.02 -2.77
N VAL A 44 22.29 -5.11 -3.16
CA VAL A 44 21.75 -6.47 -2.97
C VAL A 44 21.45 -6.73 -1.49
N GLU A 45 22.33 -6.31 -0.59
CA GLU A 45 22.16 -6.45 0.86
C GLU A 45 20.91 -5.70 1.36
N GLU A 46 20.67 -4.47 0.86
CA GLU A 46 19.48 -3.69 1.20
C GLU A 46 18.20 -4.39 0.73
N GLN A 47 18.20 -4.88 -0.51
CA GLN A 47 17.05 -5.61 -1.07
C GLN A 47 16.75 -6.92 -0.32
N GLU A 48 17.76 -7.69 0.04
CA GLU A 48 17.60 -8.93 0.81
C GLU A 48 17.07 -8.66 2.21
N LEU A 49 17.56 -7.59 2.86
CA LEU A 49 17.12 -7.19 4.18
C LEU A 49 15.66 -6.71 4.16
N ASP A 50 15.30 -5.84 3.21
CA ASP A 50 13.93 -5.38 3.02
C ASP A 50 12.99 -6.58 2.77
N ALA A 51 13.35 -7.47 1.85
CA ALA A 51 12.56 -8.66 1.55
C ALA A 51 12.40 -9.58 2.76
N ARG A 52 13.43 -9.71 3.63
CA ARG A 52 13.36 -10.49 4.86
C ARG A 52 12.42 -9.87 5.88
N ILE A 53 12.50 -8.54 6.09
CA ILE A 53 11.63 -7.81 7.02
C ILE A 53 10.18 -7.85 6.53
N ARG A 54 9.92 -7.63 5.24
CA ARG A 54 8.59 -7.69 4.64
C ARG A 54 7.94 -9.07 4.81
N ARG A 55 8.71 -10.15 4.70
CA ARG A 55 8.23 -11.54 4.85
C ARG A 55 8.29 -12.05 6.29
N TRP A 56 8.64 -11.21 7.27
CA TRP A 56 8.64 -11.61 8.67
C TRP A 56 7.26 -12.17 9.07
N PRO A 57 7.19 -13.32 9.77
CA PRO A 57 5.94 -13.90 10.23
C PRO A 57 5.15 -12.89 11.08
N ARG A 58 3.86 -12.77 10.83
CA ARG A 58 3.02 -11.75 11.48
C ARG A 58 1.73 -12.36 11.98
N THR A 59 1.31 -11.87 13.13
CA THR A 59 -0.01 -12.12 13.74
C THR A 59 -0.66 -10.78 14.06
N ALA A 60 -1.95 -10.77 14.41
CA ALA A 60 -2.62 -9.53 14.86
C ALA A 60 -1.97 -8.93 16.12
N ALA A 61 -1.31 -9.76 16.96
CA ALA A 61 -0.59 -9.30 18.14
C ALA A 61 0.76 -8.66 17.80
N THR A 62 1.49 -9.23 16.84
CA THR A 62 2.82 -8.74 16.44
C THR A 62 2.75 -7.63 15.41
N ASP A 63 1.68 -7.57 14.59
CA ASP A 63 1.43 -6.50 13.61
C ASP A 63 -0.04 -6.04 13.65
N PRO A 64 -0.42 -5.23 14.64
CA PRO A 64 -1.78 -4.69 14.73
C PRO A 64 -2.12 -3.72 13.59
N TYR A 65 -1.13 -3.07 12.96
CA TYR A 65 -1.35 -2.21 11.79
C TYR A 65 -1.86 -3.02 10.60
N ARG A 66 -1.20 -4.14 10.30
CA ARG A 66 -1.64 -5.05 9.25
C ARG A 66 -3.06 -5.57 9.51
N ALA A 67 -3.33 -6.03 10.72
CA ALA A 67 -4.65 -6.50 11.11
C ALA A 67 -5.74 -5.41 10.96
N GLY A 68 -5.40 -4.16 11.30
CA GLY A 68 -6.27 -3.01 11.10
C GLY A 68 -6.56 -2.73 9.62
N LEU A 69 -5.53 -2.75 8.76
CA LEU A 69 -5.72 -2.57 7.32
C LEU A 69 -6.52 -3.72 6.69
N GLU A 70 -6.29 -4.96 7.13
CA GLU A 70 -7.06 -6.12 6.69
C GLU A 70 -8.55 -5.96 7.05
N ALA A 71 -8.86 -5.44 8.24
CA ALA A 71 -10.23 -5.14 8.64
C ALA A 71 -10.88 -4.04 7.79
N VAL A 72 -10.15 -2.96 7.47
CA VAL A 72 -10.62 -1.92 6.55
C VAL A 72 -10.87 -2.51 5.15
N GLY A 73 -9.94 -3.31 4.65
CA GLY A 73 -10.07 -3.99 3.36
C GLY A 73 -11.28 -4.94 3.30
N ALA A 74 -11.52 -5.70 4.37
CA ALA A 74 -12.68 -6.58 4.49
C ALA A 74 -14.01 -5.80 4.43
N ALA A 75 -14.05 -4.61 5.03
CA ALA A 75 -15.21 -3.73 5.00
C ALA A 75 -15.40 -3.03 3.62
N LEU A 76 -14.30 -2.69 2.95
CA LEU A 76 -14.33 -2.05 1.63
C LEU A 76 -14.73 -3.00 0.51
N ARG A 77 -14.23 -4.23 0.54
CA ARG A 77 -14.39 -5.22 -0.55
C ARG A 77 -15.83 -5.41 -1.04
N PRO A 78 -16.86 -5.57 -0.16
CA PRO A 78 -18.25 -5.72 -0.61
C PRO A 78 -18.81 -4.49 -1.32
N LEU A 79 -18.21 -3.31 -1.14
CA LEU A 79 -18.64 -2.05 -1.77
C LEU A 79 -18.09 -1.88 -3.19
N LEU A 80 -17.19 -2.76 -3.64
CA LEU A 80 -16.48 -2.64 -4.92
C LEU A 80 -17.20 -3.34 -6.10
N ASN A 81 -18.47 -3.68 -5.94
CA ASN A 81 -19.30 -4.23 -7.04
C ASN A 81 -18.67 -5.41 -7.80
N GLY A 82 -18.02 -6.33 -7.07
CA GLY A 82 -17.41 -7.53 -7.64
C GLY A 82 -16.04 -7.34 -8.27
N ALA A 83 -15.42 -6.16 -8.17
CA ALA A 83 -14.03 -5.96 -8.61
C ALA A 83 -13.07 -6.89 -7.84
N LEU A 84 -12.00 -7.32 -8.52
CA LEU A 84 -10.89 -7.99 -7.86
C LEU A 84 -10.28 -7.06 -6.81
N PHE A 85 -9.86 -7.61 -5.68
CA PHE A 85 -9.32 -6.80 -4.59
C PHE A 85 -8.02 -7.37 -4.05
N ALA A 86 -7.05 -6.49 -3.79
CA ALA A 86 -5.80 -6.80 -3.11
C ALA A 86 -5.44 -5.70 -2.09
N LEU A 87 -4.76 -6.11 -1.02
CA LEU A 87 -4.08 -5.20 -0.10
C LEU A 87 -2.62 -5.05 -0.51
N ALA A 88 -2.04 -3.91 -0.24
CA ALA A 88 -0.61 -3.66 -0.41
C ALA A 88 -0.06 -2.82 0.73
N TYR A 89 1.24 -2.89 0.93
CA TYR A 89 1.96 -2.11 1.94
C TYR A 89 3.12 -1.37 1.30
N ASN A 90 3.22 -0.08 1.58
CA ASN A 90 4.30 0.74 1.05
C ASN A 90 5.65 0.33 1.64
N GLU A 91 5.71 0.09 2.95
CA GLU A 91 6.93 -0.26 3.68
C GLU A 91 6.77 -1.50 4.56
N PHE A 92 7.87 -2.14 4.90
CA PHE A 92 8.08 -3.15 5.95
C PHE A 92 7.21 -4.41 5.93
N CYS A 93 6.17 -4.46 5.11
CA CYS A 93 5.21 -5.58 5.06
C CYS A 93 4.99 -6.03 3.62
N ALA A 94 4.66 -7.29 3.43
CA ALA A 94 4.23 -7.85 2.16
C ALA A 94 2.71 -8.05 2.14
N PRO A 95 2.09 -8.02 0.94
CA PRO A 95 2.69 -7.76 -0.38
C PRO A 95 3.01 -6.28 -0.61
N THR A 96 3.99 -6.01 -1.48
CA THR A 96 4.26 -4.65 -1.96
C THR A 96 3.19 -4.17 -2.94
N VAL A 97 3.21 -2.89 -3.30
CA VAL A 97 2.28 -2.32 -4.29
C VAL A 97 2.43 -3.03 -5.63
N GLU A 98 3.67 -3.25 -6.07
CA GLU A 98 3.97 -3.97 -7.32
C GLU A 98 3.44 -5.40 -7.30
N GLN A 99 3.70 -6.15 -6.21
CA GLN A 99 3.25 -7.53 -6.07
C GLN A 99 1.72 -7.63 -6.13
N SER A 100 1.01 -6.69 -5.52
CA SER A 100 -0.45 -6.68 -5.52
C SER A 100 -1.03 -6.31 -6.90
N ILE A 101 -0.39 -5.40 -7.63
CA ILE A 101 -0.75 -5.09 -9.02
C ILE A 101 -0.52 -6.33 -9.91
N GLU A 102 0.64 -6.99 -9.80
CA GLU A 102 0.95 -8.21 -10.56
C GLU A 102 -0.05 -9.35 -10.27
N ASP A 103 -0.43 -9.54 -9.01
CA ASP A 103 -1.47 -10.53 -8.64
C ASP A 103 -2.80 -10.24 -9.36
N LEU A 104 -3.25 -8.98 -9.34
CA LEU A 104 -4.50 -8.61 -10.00
C LEU A 104 -4.43 -8.76 -11.53
N ILE A 105 -3.30 -8.42 -12.15
CA ILE A 105 -3.07 -8.64 -13.58
C ILE A 105 -3.10 -10.14 -13.89
N GLY A 106 -2.40 -10.96 -13.10
CA GLY A 106 -2.40 -12.42 -13.23
C GLY A 106 -3.80 -13.04 -13.09
N ARG A 107 -4.70 -12.38 -12.36
CA ARG A 107 -6.12 -12.76 -12.21
C ARG A 107 -7.02 -12.16 -13.28
N GLY A 108 -6.47 -11.49 -14.30
CA GLY A 108 -7.17 -10.99 -15.47
C GLY A 108 -7.66 -9.55 -15.36
N ALA A 109 -7.20 -8.75 -14.38
CA ALA A 109 -7.55 -7.34 -14.34
C ALA A 109 -6.95 -6.59 -15.53
N ALA A 110 -7.78 -5.88 -16.28
CA ALA A 110 -7.40 -4.99 -17.38
C ALA A 110 -7.43 -3.50 -16.96
N GLU A 111 -8.09 -3.20 -15.85
CA GLU A 111 -8.17 -1.89 -15.23
C GLU A 111 -7.89 -2.01 -13.74
N ILE A 112 -6.94 -1.25 -13.20
CA ILE A 112 -6.58 -1.28 -11.78
C ILE A 112 -6.66 0.12 -11.21
N ILE A 113 -7.41 0.27 -10.12
CA ILE A 113 -7.47 1.50 -9.33
C ILE A 113 -6.67 1.26 -8.04
N VAL A 114 -5.69 2.11 -7.80
CA VAL A 114 -4.89 2.10 -6.56
C VAL A 114 -5.39 3.22 -5.66
N ALA A 115 -5.78 2.88 -4.45
CA ALA A 115 -6.16 3.83 -3.39
C ALA A 115 -5.26 3.64 -2.18
N THR A 116 -5.11 4.66 -1.34
CA THR A 116 -4.30 4.59 -0.12
C THR A 116 -5.09 5.04 1.11
N THR A 117 -4.71 4.52 2.27
CA THR A 117 -5.22 5.01 3.57
C THR A 117 -4.44 6.22 4.10
N MET A 118 -3.39 6.64 3.41
CA MET A 118 -2.63 7.85 3.73
C MET A 118 -3.32 9.06 3.10
N LEU A 119 -4.33 9.60 3.79
CA LEU A 119 -5.33 10.51 3.23
C LEU A 119 -4.85 11.96 3.08
N THR A 120 -3.84 12.37 3.87
CA THR A 120 -3.41 13.78 3.93
C THR A 120 -2.36 14.08 2.87
N PRO A 121 -2.54 15.13 2.03
CA PRO A 121 -1.52 15.59 1.09
C PRO A 121 -0.21 16.03 1.78
N GLY A 122 0.91 16.02 1.03
CA GLY A 122 2.24 16.41 1.49
C GLY A 122 3.11 15.26 1.98
N GLY A 123 2.60 14.02 1.99
CA GLY A 123 3.37 12.84 2.38
C GLY A 123 4.19 12.26 1.23
N ALA A 124 5.47 11.94 1.46
CA ALA A 124 6.35 11.37 0.44
C ALA A 124 5.80 10.05 -0.14
N HIS A 125 5.21 9.21 0.70
CA HIS A 125 4.65 7.93 0.25
C HIS A 125 3.52 8.10 -0.77
N SER A 126 2.58 9.00 -0.50
CA SER A 126 1.41 9.21 -1.38
C SER A 126 1.70 10.08 -2.60
N GLU A 127 2.69 10.99 -2.53
CA GLU A 127 2.95 11.95 -3.61
C GLU A 127 4.20 11.67 -4.44
N ILE A 128 5.10 10.81 -3.95
CA ILE A 128 6.34 10.48 -4.65
C ILE A 128 6.45 8.97 -4.86
N GLU A 129 6.50 8.17 -3.79
CA GLU A 129 6.85 6.75 -3.88
C GLU A 129 5.78 5.93 -4.62
N ILE A 130 4.50 6.04 -4.24
CA ILE A 130 3.42 5.33 -4.93
C ILE A 130 3.33 5.77 -6.40
N PRO A 131 3.31 7.08 -6.77
CA PRO A 131 3.35 7.51 -8.15
C PRO A 131 4.53 6.95 -8.97
N GLU A 132 5.74 6.89 -8.41
CA GLU A 132 6.91 6.30 -9.07
C GLU A 132 6.72 4.80 -9.35
N ILE A 133 6.20 4.05 -8.38
CA ILE A 133 5.85 2.64 -8.55
C ILE A 133 4.82 2.48 -9.67
N LEU A 134 3.74 3.26 -9.65
CA LEU A 134 2.69 3.17 -10.66
C LEU A 134 3.20 3.56 -12.06
N HIS A 135 4.09 4.54 -12.14
CA HIS A 135 4.74 4.88 -13.41
C HIS A 135 5.55 3.70 -13.97
N SER A 136 6.32 3.01 -13.12
CA SER A 136 7.06 1.81 -13.51
C SER A 136 6.12 0.69 -13.95
N MET A 137 5.03 0.45 -13.21
CA MET A 137 4.05 -0.59 -13.54
C MET A 137 3.30 -0.31 -14.84
N ARG A 138 2.94 0.94 -15.14
CA ARG A 138 2.34 1.34 -16.43
C ARG A 138 3.28 1.07 -17.61
N LYS A 139 4.58 1.33 -17.43
CA LYS A 139 5.58 1.01 -18.47
C LYS A 139 5.72 -0.50 -18.70
N LYS A 140 5.70 -1.27 -17.63
CA LYS A 140 5.80 -2.73 -17.68
C LYS A 140 4.55 -3.40 -18.28
N HIS A 141 3.38 -2.83 -18.05
CA HIS A 141 2.07 -3.36 -18.45
C HIS A 141 1.28 -2.35 -19.30
N PRO A 142 1.73 -2.00 -20.52
CA PRO A 142 1.12 -0.94 -21.33
C PRO A 142 -0.34 -1.22 -21.73
N ASN A 143 -0.78 -2.48 -21.65
CA ASN A 143 -2.15 -2.89 -21.99
C ASN A 143 -3.10 -2.89 -20.78
N VAL A 144 -2.63 -2.53 -19.58
CA VAL A 144 -3.43 -2.45 -18.35
C VAL A 144 -3.56 -0.99 -17.96
N ALA A 145 -4.80 -0.52 -17.80
CA ALA A 145 -5.05 0.82 -17.27
C ALA A 145 -4.80 0.82 -15.75
N ILE A 146 -3.84 1.61 -15.28
CA ILE A 146 -3.53 1.72 -13.84
C ILE A 146 -3.72 3.17 -13.43
N GLU A 147 -4.73 3.40 -12.58
CA GLU A 147 -5.09 4.73 -12.09
C GLU A 147 -4.80 4.85 -10.60
N TYR A 148 -4.43 6.07 -10.17
CA TYR A 148 -4.22 6.40 -8.78
C TYR A 148 -5.36 7.28 -8.27
N ALA A 149 -6.15 6.76 -7.34
CA ALA A 149 -7.25 7.50 -6.72
C ALA A 149 -6.72 8.51 -5.68
N TRP A 150 -5.98 9.47 -6.13
CA TRP A 150 -5.30 10.53 -5.37
C TRP A 150 -5.29 11.86 -6.14
N PRO A 151 -5.34 13.02 -5.49
CA PRO A 151 -5.58 13.23 -4.06
C PRO A 151 -7.05 13.05 -3.66
N PHE A 152 -7.29 12.81 -2.38
CA PHE A 152 -8.65 12.84 -1.84
C PHE A 152 -9.17 14.28 -1.77
N ALA A 153 -10.43 14.48 -2.16
CA ALA A 153 -11.09 15.77 -1.93
C ALA A 153 -11.19 16.04 -0.41
N PRO A 154 -10.80 17.24 0.07
CA PRO A 154 -10.87 17.56 1.50
C PRO A 154 -12.26 17.36 2.12
N SER A 155 -13.34 17.59 1.34
CA SER A 155 -14.72 17.33 1.78
C SER A 155 -14.97 15.87 2.11
N VAL A 156 -14.44 14.93 1.32
CA VAL A 156 -14.58 13.48 1.56
C VAL A 156 -13.90 13.08 2.88
N ILE A 157 -12.69 13.59 3.12
CA ILE A 157 -11.97 13.35 4.38
C ILE A 157 -12.74 13.96 5.55
N ALA A 158 -13.24 15.19 5.40
CA ALA A 158 -14.04 15.86 6.42
C ALA A 158 -15.33 15.08 6.76
N GLU A 159 -16.02 14.50 5.77
CA GLU A 159 -17.19 13.66 5.99
C GLU A 159 -16.87 12.40 6.82
N ILE A 160 -15.75 11.72 6.51
CA ILE A 160 -15.31 10.54 7.28
C ILE A 160 -15.04 10.95 8.72
N LEU A 161 -14.29 12.03 8.94
CA LEU A 161 -13.98 12.54 10.29
C LEU A 161 -15.23 12.98 11.02
N HIS A 162 -16.14 13.70 10.37
CA HIS A 162 -17.41 14.13 10.97
C HIS A 162 -18.26 12.93 11.42
N LYS A 163 -18.43 11.92 10.55
CA LYS A 163 -19.13 10.68 10.93
C LYS A 163 -18.51 10.00 12.15
N GLN A 164 -17.18 10.01 12.24
CA GLN A 164 -16.50 9.43 13.40
C GLN A 164 -16.71 10.26 14.66
N VAL A 165 -16.63 11.60 14.59
CA VAL A 165 -16.88 12.51 15.72
C VAL A 165 -18.30 12.31 16.28
N ARG A 166 -19.33 12.26 15.41
CA ARG A 166 -20.73 12.06 15.82
C ARG A 166 -20.94 10.78 16.65
N ARG A 167 -20.17 9.73 16.44
CA ARG A 167 -20.25 8.50 17.25
C ARG A 167 -19.91 8.73 18.73
N PHE A 168 -19.22 9.82 19.06
CA PHE A 168 -18.78 10.16 20.41
C PHE A 168 -19.52 11.37 21.00
N THR A 169 -20.26 12.14 20.18
CA THR A 169 -21.07 13.29 20.65
C THR A 169 -22.54 12.94 20.88
N GLY A 170 -22.98 11.75 20.46
CA GLY A 170 -24.36 11.33 20.64
C GLY A 170 -25.36 12.01 19.69
N GLU A 171 -24.88 12.68 18.65
CA GLU A 171 -25.69 13.31 17.59
C GLU A 171 -26.02 12.36 16.44
#